data_71187f2280cdf48a8944f25bc68fac0f
#
_entry.id   71187f2280cdf48a8944f25bc68fac0f
#
_cell.length_a   1.000
_cell.length_b   1.000
_cell.length_c   1.000
_cell.angle_alpha   90.00
_cell.angle_beta   90.00
_cell.angle_gamma   90.00
#
_symmetry.space_group_name_H-M   'P 1'
#
loop_
_entity.id
_entity.type
_entity.pdbx_description
1 polymer ?
#
loop_
_entity_poly.entity_id
_entity_poly.type
_entity_poly.pdbx_seq_one_letter_code
_entity_poly.pdbx_strand_id
1 'polypeptide(L)'
;MIQQVIKMPATLTIKSSRSGARAIDYSSAHDGKDKAHNHNKFDRVLAASGVNCTPETGKALMQAVWRKKRTKERNMIEAYTIVQSFDPKNFDFKNPDDIKLANKMGQELVQKIVPTRLALVYTQADGTHNVIHNHIIVCSIDDATMKSMRADEKQFKTWANANDRVLKEHGYETLKEITSHYAKSKEKLTRAEIGISESREIEDAYGNKMVQTGTVTRTERIKERIESLLADPEVHSWDSFQEKAKD
;
A
#
# COMPACT_ATOMS: atom_id res chain seq x y z
N MET A 1 -24.07 -7.55 -21.58
CA MET A 1 -23.77 -7.05 -20.22
C MET A 1 -22.27 -6.92 -20.13
N ILE A 2 -21.75 -5.70 -20.13
CA ILE A 2 -20.31 -5.43 -19.94
C ILE A 2 -20.06 -5.66 -18.46
N GLN A 3 -19.34 -6.73 -18.13
CA GLN A 3 -18.85 -6.97 -16.79
C GLN A 3 -17.86 -5.86 -16.48
N GLN A 4 -18.25 -4.90 -15.65
CA GLN A 4 -17.37 -3.85 -15.17
C GLN A 4 -16.34 -4.54 -14.22
N VAL A 5 -15.15 -4.76 -14.74
CA VAL A 5 -14.04 -5.29 -13.94
C VAL A 5 -13.67 -4.20 -12.94
N ILE A 6 -13.97 -4.44 -11.67
CA ILE A 6 -13.56 -3.53 -10.58
C ILE A 6 -12.05 -3.63 -10.48
N LYS A 7 -11.37 -2.54 -10.84
CA LYS A 7 -9.91 -2.46 -10.76
C LYS A 7 -9.53 -2.03 -9.34
N MET A 8 -8.90 -2.94 -8.59
CA MET A 8 -8.46 -2.68 -7.22
C MET A 8 -7.31 -1.67 -7.15
N PRO A 9 -7.18 -0.89 -6.08
CA PRO A 9 -6.22 0.21 -6.00
C PRO A 9 -4.85 -0.22 -5.49
N ALA A 10 -3.86 0.66 -5.65
CA ALA A 10 -2.59 0.51 -4.96
C ALA A 10 -2.70 0.93 -3.49
N THR A 11 -2.10 0.17 -2.59
CA THR A 11 -1.95 0.52 -1.18
C THR A 11 -0.67 1.31 -0.93
N LEU A 12 -0.66 2.14 0.11
CA LEU A 12 0.48 2.96 0.47
C LEU A 12 0.92 2.72 1.92
N THR A 13 2.19 2.36 2.10
CA THR A 13 2.83 2.29 3.43
C THR A 13 3.98 3.28 3.49
N ILE A 14 4.04 4.11 4.53
CA ILE A 14 5.04 5.17 4.67
C ILE A 14 5.78 5.02 6.00
N LYS A 15 7.12 5.07 5.94
CA LYS A 15 8.00 5.00 7.11
C LYS A 15 9.10 6.05 7.03
N SER A 16 9.49 6.62 8.16
CA SER A 16 10.69 7.46 8.25
C SER A 16 11.94 6.58 8.42
N SER A 17 13.05 6.99 7.83
CA SER A 17 14.34 6.32 7.95
C SER A 17 15.44 7.29 8.41
N ARG A 18 16.19 6.88 9.42
CA ARG A 18 17.41 7.57 9.85
C ARG A 18 18.66 7.12 9.06
N SER A 19 18.51 6.11 8.21
CA SER A 19 19.56 5.60 7.33
C SER A 19 19.02 5.50 5.90
N GLY A 20 18.96 6.64 5.22
CA GLY A 20 18.51 6.72 3.84
C GLY A 20 19.39 5.91 2.89
N ALA A 21 20.71 5.88 3.14
CA ALA A 21 21.64 5.08 2.34
C ALA A 21 21.30 3.58 2.39
N ARG A 22 21.01 3.04 3.61
CA ARG A 22 20.58 1.63 3.74
C ARG A 22 19.25 1.36 3.06
N ALA A 23 18.31 2.31 3.13
CA ALA A 23 17.03 2.17 2.45
C ALA A 23 17.20 2.09 0.94
N ILE A 24 18.11 2.90 0.38
CA ILE A 24 18.46 2.83 -1.05
C ILE A 24 19.13 1.49 -1.36
N ASP A 25 20.16 1.08 -0.59
CA ASP A 25 20.86 -0.19 -0.81
C ASP A 25 19.93 -1.39 -0.78
N TYR A 26 18.99 -1.41 0.16
CA TYR A 26 17.98 -2.46 0.26
C TYR A 26 17.08 -2.47 -0.99
N SER A 27 16.63 -1.30 -1.43
CA SER A 27 15.67 -1.19 -2.54
C SER A 27 16.31 -1.34 -3.92
N SER A 28 17.60 -1.01 -4.07
CA SER A 28 18.35 -1.14 -5.32
C SER A 28 19.07 -2.47 -5.50
N ALA A 29 19.10 -3.33 -4.47
CA ALA A 29 19.81 -4.60 -4.55
C ALA A 29 19.13 -5.55 -5.53
N HIS A 30 19.84 -5.91 -6.59
CA HIS A 30 19.41 -6.90 -7.57
C HIS A 30 19.41 -8.31 -6.96
N ASP A 31 20.44 -8.62 -6.18
CA ASP A 31 20.51 -9.83 -5.35
C ASP A 31 20.08 -9.43 -3.94
N GLY A 32 18.89 -9.78 -3.51
CA GLY A 32 18.52 -9.59 -2.12
C GLY A 32 19.59 -10.22 -1.24
N LYS A 33 20.20 -9.47 -0.31
CA LYS A 33 21.15 -10.02 0.68
C LYS A 33 20.55 -11.18 1.48
N ASP A 34 19.24 -11.24 1.49
CA ASP A 34 18.42 -12.36 1.92
C ASP A 34 17.85 -13.08 0.70
N LYS A 35 18.53 -14.14 0.25
CA LYS A 35 17.97 -15.11 -0.71
C LYS A 35 16.59 -15.63 -0.27
N ALA A 36 16.27 -15.50 1.01
CA ALA A 36 14.99 -15.87 1.61
C ALA A 36 13.83 -14.96 1.17
N HIS A 37 14.07 -13.72 0.71
CA HIS A 37 13.04 -12.77 0.30
C HIS A 37 12.86 -12.65 -1.23
N ASN A 38 13.80 -13.15 -2.01
CA ASN A 38 13.65 -13.19 -3.46
C ASN A 38 13.10 -14.57 -3.86
N HIS A 39 11.78 -14.68 -3.90
CA HIS A 39 11.08 -15.90 -4.32
C HIS A 39 11.04 -16.08 -5.84
N ASN A 40 11.53 -15.10 -6.60
CA ASN A 40 11.54 -15.12 -8.05
C ASN A 40 12.90 -15.51 -8.61
N LYS A 41 12.89 -16.25 -9.71
CA LYS A 41 14.08 -16.52 -10.53
C LYS A 41 14.51 -15.31 -11.37
N PHE A 42 13.80 -14.19 -11.26
CA PHE A 42 14.03 -12.95 -12.01
C PHE A 42 14.80 -11.94 -11.16
N ASP A 43 15.34 -10.93 -11.85
CA ASP A 43 15.94 -9.79 -11.18
C ASP A 43 14.93 -9.14 -10.22
N ARG A 44 15.37 -8.87 -9.01
CA ARG A 44 14.52 -8.27 -7.98
C ARG A 44 14.02 -6.89 -8.40
N VAL A 45 14.88 -6.08 -9.02
CA VAL A 45 14.54 -4.74 -9.51
C VAL A 45 14.15 -4.83 -10.99
N LEU A 46 12.85 -4.70 -11.25
CA LEU A 46 12.29 -4.78 -12.59
C LEU A 46 12.36 -3.45 -13.34
N ALA A 47 12.31 -2.33 -12.62
CA ALA A 47 12.52 -0.98 -13.17
C ALA A 47 13.05 -0.05 -12.08
N ALA A 48 13.84 0.95 -12.50
CA ALA A 48 14.35 2.00 -11.62
C ALA A 48 14.24 3.36 -12.30
N SER A 49 13.91 4.39 -11.52
CA SER A 49 13.84 5.77 -11.97
C SER A 49 14.14 6.75 -10.83
N GLY A 50 14.28 8.01 -11.15
CA GLY A 50 14.48 9.07 -10.17
C GLY A 50 13.62 10.31 -10.47
N VAL A 51 13.39 11.10 -9.45
CA VAL A 51 12.82 12.44 -9.54
C VAL A 51 13.88 13.42 -9.06
N ASN A 52 14.21 14.41 -9.88
CA ASN A 52 15.33 15.35 -9.69
C ASN A 52 16.73 14.70 -9.61
N CYS A 53 16.84 13.42 -9.95
CA CYS A 53 18.10 12.66 -10.05
C CYS A 53 17.88 11.45 -10.96
N THR A 54 18.96 10.72 -11.24
CA THR A 54 18.87 9.40 -11.90
C THR A 54 19.12 8.28 -10.88
N PRO A 55 18.75 7.02 -11.16
CA PRO A 55 19.06 5.89 -10.30
C PRO A 55 20.55 5.79 -9.93
N GLU A 56 21.43 6.08 -10.88
CA GLU A 56 22.89 6.00 -10.72
C GLU A 56 23.44 7.11 -9.83
N THR A 57 22.88 8.32 -9.93
CA THR A 57 23.39 9.51 -9.21
C THR A 57 22.67 9.79 -7.90
N GLY A 58 21.43 9.32 -7.75
CA GLY A 58 20.54 9.70 -6.67
C GLY A 58 21.09 9.39 -5.28
N LYS A 59 21.70 8.23 -5.08
CA LYS A 59 22.31 7.87 -3.79
C LYS A 59 23.44 8.83 -3.40
N ALA A 60 24.34 9.13 -4.34
CA ALA A 60 25.47 10.03 -4.10
C ALA A 60 25.00 11.46 -3.81
N LEU A 61 24.01 11.95 -4.56
CA LEU A 61 23.41 13.27 -4.35
C LEU A 61 22.74 13.37 -2.98
N MET A 62 21.89 12.40 -2.62
CA MET A 62 21.24 12.37 -1.30
C MET A 62 22.26 12.30 -0.16
N GLN A 63 23.30 11.49 -0.30
CA GLN A 63 24.38 11.41 0.69
C GLN A 63 25.12 12.72 0.87
N ALA A 64 25.35 13.47 -0.22
CA ALA A 64 25.95 14.80 -0.16
C ALA A 64 25.06 15.78 0.63
N VAL A 65 23.76 15.78 0.36
CA VAL A 65 22.77 16.59 1.10
C VAL A 65 22.74 16.22 2.59
N TRP A 66 22.69 14.94 2.92
CA TRP A 66 22.68 14.46 4.31
C TRP A 66 23.96 14.84 5.05
N ARG A 67 25.14 14.66 4.43
CA ARG A 67 26.42 15.06 5.03
C ARG A 67 26.46 16.55 5.34
N LYS A 68 26.03 17.38 4.40
CA LYS A 68 25.95 18.83 4.58
C LYS A 68 25.02 19.24 5.71
N LYS A 69 23.91 18.54 5.93
CA LYS A 69 22.93 18.80 7.00
C LYS A 69 23.37 18.24 8.35
N ARG A 70 23.96 17.04 8.35
CA ARG A 70 24.30 16.28 9.58
C ARG A 70 25.29 17.00 10.51
N THR A 71 26.07 17.95 10.00
CA THR A 71 26.95 18.79 10.84
C THR A 71 26.21 19.54 11.93
N LYS A 72 24.88 19.67 11.82
CA LYS A 72 24.01 20.43 12.73
C LYS A 72 23.00 19.58 13.51
N GLU A 73 22.68 18.35 13.05
CA GLU A 73 21.60 17.53 13.64
C GLU A 73 22.00 16.05 13.77
N ARG A 74 22.17 15.57 15.02
CA ARG A 74 22.59 14.18 15.30
C ARG A 74 21.51 13.12 15.02
N ASN A 75 20.22 13.44 15.20
CA ASN A 75 19.08 12.50 15.10
C ASN A 75 18.16 12.83 13.90
N MET A 76 18.75 13.14 12.76
CA MET A 76 18.04 13.54 11.57
C MET A 76 17.34 12.35 10.90
N ILE A 77 16.10 12.54 10.46
CA ILE A 77 15.47 11.67 9.48
C ILE A 77 16.15 11.97 8.15
N GLU A 78 16.76 10.98 7.51
CA GLU A 78 17.43 11.12 6.21
C GLU A 78 16.45 10.97 5.05
N ALA A 79 15.55 9.98 5.16
CA ALA A 79 14.61 9.68 4.09
C ALA A 79 13.24 9.26 4.63
N TYR A 80 12.24 9.38 3.76
CA TYR A 80 10.97 8.66 3.89
C TYR A 80 10.96 7.54 2.86
N THR A 81 10.62 6.35 3.31
CA THR A 81 10.41 5.19 2.46
C THR A 81 8.91 4.99 2.27
N ILE A 82 8.48 4.91 1.03
CA ILE A 82 7.09 4.69 0.64
C ILE A 82 7.04 3.37 -0.12
N VAL A 83 6.20 2.45 0.30
CA VAL A 83 5.87 1.26 -0.47
C VAL A 83 4.49 1.47 -1.08
N GLN A 84 4.44 1.49 -2.41
CA GLN A 84 3.22 1.59 -3.21
C GLN A 84 3.00 0.22 -3.85
N SER A 85 2.03 -0.56 -3.37
CA SER A 85 1.77 -1.93 -3.86
C SER A 85 0.52 -1.95 -4.72
N PHE A 86 0.61 -2.65 -5.86
CA PHE A 86 -0.42 -2.72 -6.88
C PHE A 86 -1.18 -4.06 -6.82
N ASP A 87 -2.44 -4.06 -7.22
CA ASP A 87 -3.23 -5.29 -7.28
C ASP A 87 -2.76 -6.19 -8.43
N PRO A 88 -2.40 -7.45 -8.16
CA PRO A 88 -1.96 -8.40 -9.18
C PRO A 88 -3.03 -8.72 -10.23
N LYS A 89 -4.31 -8.44 -9.97
CA LYS A 89 -5.38 -8.56 -10.97
C LYS A 89 -5.29 -7.51 -12.07
N ASN A 90 -4.61 -6.39 -11.79
CA ASN A 90 -4.47 -5.27 -12.72
C ASN A 90 -3.05 -5.06 -13.23
N PHE A 91 -2.06 -5.64 -12.54
CA PHE A 91 -0.63 -5.47 -12.83
C PHE A 91 0.06 -6.83 -12.84
N ASP A 92 0.42 -7.30 -14.03
CA ASP A 92 1.19 -8.54 -14.17
C ASP A 92 2.70 -8.23 -14.20
N PHE A 93 3.44 -8.80 -13.25
CA PHE A 93 4.89 -8.64 -13.16
C PHE A 93 5.66 -9.21 -14.37
N LYS A 94 5.02 -10.03 -15.21
CA LYS A 94 5.57 -10.54 -16.46
C LYS A 94 5.32 -9.60 -17.65
N ASN A 95 4.42 -8.63 -17.50
CA ASN A 95 4.11 -7.66 -18.53
C ASN A 95 5.03 -6.42 -18.38
N PRO A 96 5.94 -6.16 -19.34
CA PRO A 96 6.83 -5.00 -19.27
C PRO A 96 6.10 -3.65 -19.23
N ASP A 97 4.91 -3.57 -19.81
CA ASP A 97 4.15 -2.32 -19.83
C ASP A 97 3.53 -2.03 -18.46
N ASP A 98 3.07 -3.06 -17.74
CA ASP A 98 2.58 -2.92 -16.36
C ASP A 98 3.72 -2.52 -15.41
N ILE A 99 4.91 -3.08 -15.59
CA ILE A 99 6.11 -2.69 -14.83
C ILE A 99 6.44 -1.22 -15.06
N LYS A 100 6.48 -0.79 -16.33
CA LYS A 100 6.74 0.61 -16.70
C LYS A 100 5.68 1.54 -16.13
N LEU A 101 4.41 1.15 -16.23
CA LEU A 101 3.29 1.93 -15.72
C LEU A 101 3.35 2.07 -14.19
N ALA A 102 3.61 0.98 -13.47
CA ALA A 102 3.81 1.02 -12.02
C ALA A 102 4.95 1.96 -11.62
N ASN A 103 6.10 1.87 -12.30
CA ASN A 103 7.23 2.76 -12.05
C ASN A 103 6.88 4.23 -12.33
N LYS A 104 6.19 4.51 -13.44
CA LYS A 104 5.71 5.84 -13.80
C LYS A 104 4.76 6.41 -12.75
N MET A 105 3.81 5.62 -12.26
CA MET A 105 2.91 6.03 -11.17
C MET A 105 3.66 6.37 -9.88
N GLY A 106 4.75 5.66 -9.59
CA GLY A 106 5.63 6.00 -8.47
C GLY A 106 6.30 7.37 -8.63
N GLN A 107 6.79 7.69 -9.83
CA GLN A 107 7.37 9.00 -10.13
C GLN A 107 6.32 10.13 -10.03
N GLU A 108 5.13 9.91 -10.60
CA GLU A 108 4.02 10.87 -10.56
C GLU A 108 3.55 11.13 -9.12
N LEU A 109 3.53 10.10 -8.28
CA LEU A 109 3.26 10.24 -6.86
C LEU A 109 4.28 11.17 -6.20
N VAL A 110 5.59 10.93 -6.42
CA VAL A 110 6.66 11.80 -5.88
C VAL A 110 6.49 13.24 -6.36
N GLN A 111 6.22 13.44 -7.64
CA GLN A 111 6.02 14.79 -8.21
C GLN A 111 4.82 15.51 -7.58
N LYS A 112 3.75 14.78 -7.22
CA LYS A 112 2.58 15.36 -6.54
C LYS A 112 2.83 15.69 -5.06
N ILE A 113 3.64 14.90 -4.38
CA ILE A 113 3.83 15.05 -2.92
C ILE A 113 5.04 15.92 -2.55
N VAL A 114 6.14 15.81 -3.30
CA VAL A 114 7.42 16.46 -2.97
C VAL A 114 8.22 16.84 -4.24
N PRO A 115 7.70 17.68 -5.12
CA PRO A 115 8.23 17.92 -6.46
C PRO A 115 9.67 18.46 -6.49
N THR A 116 10.13 19.12 -5.42
CA THR A 116 11.46 19.74 -5.34
C THR A 116 12.53 18.83 -4.74
N ARG A 117 12.17 17.63 -4.26
CA ARG A 117 13.10 16.77 -3.53
C ARG A 117 13.67 15.68 -4.41
N LEU A 118 14.88 15.24 -4.07
CA LEU A 118 15.48 14.05 -4.68
C LEU A 118 14.67 12.82 -4.23
N ALA A 119 14.30 11.97 -5.18
CA ALA A 119 13.69 10.69 -4.88
C ALA A 119 14.11 9.60 -5.87
N LEU A 120 14.11 8.36 -5.41
CA LEU A 120 14.37 7.16 -6.20
C LEU A 120 13.16 6.24 -6.13
N VAL A 121 12.83 5.62 -7.24
CA VAL A 121 11.70 4.68 -7.39
C VAL A 121 12.24 3.37 -7.95
N TYR A 122 12.12 2.30 -7.17
CA TYR A 122 12.50 0.94 -7.57
C TYR A 122 11.25 0.08 -7.61
N THR A 123 10.90 -0.42 -8.80
CA THR A 123 9.77 -1.32 -8.99
C THR A 123 10.25 -2.76 -8.84
N GLN A 124 9.57 -3.52 -8.00
CA GLN A 124 9.92 -4.89 -7.62
C GLN A 124 8.69 -5.80 -7.65
N ALA A 125 8.91 -7.12 -7.70
CA ALA A 125 7.88 -8.14 -7.53
C ALA A 125 8.47 -9.39 -6.84
N ASP A 126 9.25 -9.17 -5.78
CA ASP A 126 10.06 -10.17 -5.10
C ASP A 126 9.33 -10.89 -3.94
N GLY A 127 8.11 -10.48 -3.61
CA GLY A 127 7.29 -11.13 -2.60
C GLY A 127 6.74 -12.49 -3.04
N THR A 128 6.23 -13.28 -2.09
CA THR A 128 5.71 -14.64 -2.26
C THR A 128 4.65 -14.76 -3.38
N HIS A 129 3.93 -13.67 -3.65
CA HIS A 129 2.84 -13.63 -4.64
C HIS A 129 3.16 -12.80 -5.88
N ASN A 130 4.42 -12.41 -6.07
CA ASN A 130 4.87 -11.61 -7.21
C ASN A 130 4.09 -10.31 -7.44
N VAL A 131 3.63 -9.69 -6.37
CA VAL A 131 2.90 -8.43 -6.43
C VAL A 131 3.84 -7.30 -6.81
N ILE A 132 3.54 -6.60 -7.91
CA ILE A 132 4.28 -5.40 -8.29
C ILE A 132 4.14 -4.35 -7.19
N HIS A 133 5.28 -3.82 -6.75
CA HIS A 133 5.31 -2.72 -5.80
C HIS A 133 6.51 -1.80 -6.06
N ASN A 134 6.34 -0.54 -5.75
CA ASN A 134 7.39 0.46 -5.79
C ASN A 134 7.96 0.65 -4.39
N HIS A 135 9.27 0.56 -4.24
CA HIS A 135 10.00 1.14 -3.14
C HIS A 135 10.45 2.55 -3.54
N ILE A 136 9.85 3.57 -2.93
CA ILE A 136 10.14 4.96 -3.21
C ILE A 136 10.92 5.53 -2.02
N ILE A 137 12.12 6.03 -2.27
CA ILE A 137 12.97 6.65 -1.26
C ILE A 137 13.02 8.15 -1.55
N VAL A 138 12.44 8.94 -0.65
CA VAL A 138 12.38 10.41 -0.73
C VAL A 138 13.38 11.01 0.23
N CYS A 139 14.28 11.88 -0.27
CA CYS A 139 15.16 12.66 0.59
C CYS A 139 14.33 13.59 1.50
N SER A 140 14.51 13.49 2.82
CA SER A 140 13.78 14.33 3.75
C SER A 140 14.24 15.80 3.74
N ILE A 141 15.36 16.09 3.09
CA ILE A 141 15.97 17.40 3.01
C ILE A 141 15.87 17.89 1.58
N ASP A 142 15.40 19.09 1.41
CA ASP A 142 15.41 19.81 0.15
C ASP A 142 16.84 20.30 -0.12
N ASP A 143 17.44 19.93 -1.24
CA ASP A 143 18.83 20.19 -1.56
C ASP A 143 19.13 21.66 -1.87
N ALA A 144 18.14 22.39 -2.39
CA ALA A 144 18.27 23.82 -2.67
C ALA A 144 18.16 24.69 -1.40
N THR A 145 17.17 24.37 -0.55
CA THR A 145 16.87 25.20 0.63
C THR A 145 17.45 24.66 1.94
N MET A 146 17.95 23.43 1.95
CA MET A 146 18.41 22.68 3.12
C MET A 146 17.36 22.55 4.23
N LYS A 147 16.08 22.72 3.90
CA LYS A 147 14.97 22.53 4.83
C LYS A 147 14.61 21.05 4.97
N SER A 148 14.57 20.59 6.23
CA SER A 148 14.10 19.25 6.56
C SER A 148 12.58 19.18 6.46
N MET A 149 12.07 18.06 5.96
CA MET A 149 10.65 17.73 6.00
C MET A 149 10.37 16.88 7.25
N ARG A 150 9.33 17.23 7.98
CA ARG A 150 8.69 16.35 8.95
C ARG A 150 7.33 15.97 8.41
N ALA A 151 7.11 14.67 8.21
CA ALA A 151 5.81 14.20 7.85
C ALA A 151 5.12 13.61 9.09
N ASP A 152 3.97 14.17 9.41
CA ASP A 152 3.04 13.72 10.44
C ASP A 152 1.88 12.90 9.82
N GLU A 153 0.96 12.49 10.65
CA GLU A 153 -0.23 11.73 10.20
C GLU A 153 -1.06 12.50 9.15
N LYS A 154 -1.18 13.82 9.30
CA LYS A 154 -1.90 14.67 8.34
C LYS A 154 -1.19 14.66 6.98
N GLN A 155 0.13 14.76 6.99
CA GLN A 155 0.93 14.67 5.77
C GLN A 155 0.80 13.30 5.11
N PHE A 156 0.80 12.21 5.89
CA PHE A 156 0.61 10.87 5.35
C PHE A 156 -0.77 10.68 4.70
N LYS A 157 -1.83 11.24 5.28
CA LYS A 157 -3.16 11.28 4.68
C LYS A 157 -3.16 12.06 3.35
N THR A 158 -2.43 13.18 3.30
CA THR A 158 -2.27 13.96 2.06
C THR A 158 -1.57 13.15 0.97
N TRP A 159 -0.54 12.38 1.32
CA TRP A 159 0.17 11.51 0.38
C TRP A 159 -0.70 10.34 -0.11
N ALA A 160 -1.48 9.75 0.78
CA ALA A 160 -2.46 8.73 0.38
C ALA A 160 -3.49 9.28 -0.61
N ASN A 161 -4.00 10.50 -0.37
CA ASN A 161 -4.92 11.15 -1.32
C ASN A 161 -4.22 11.51 -2.66
N ALA A 162 -2.93 11.80 -2.66
CA ALA A 162 -2.16 12.00 -3.89
C ALA A 162 -2.01 10.69 -4.67
N ASN A 163 -1.78 9.57 -3.98
CA ASN A 163 -1.78 8.24 -4.60
C ASN A 163 -3.12 7.91 -5.26
N ASP A 164 -4.23 8.19 -4.57
CA ASP A 164 -5.58 8.00 -5.13
C ASP A 164 -5.78 8.83 -6.41
N ARG A 165 -5.22 10.06 -6.47
CA ARG A 165 -5.29 10.89 -7.68
C ARG A 165 -4.48 10.30 -8.83
N VAL A 166 -3.26 9.81 -8.55
CA VAL A 166 -2.44 9.13 -9.58
C VAL A 166 -3.21 7.94 -10.16
N LEU A 167 -3.80 7.10 -9.29
CA LEU A 167 -4.59 5.96 -9.74
C LEU A 167 -5.75 6.37 -10.64
N LYS A 168 -6.51 7.40 -10.26
CA LYS A 168 -7.63 7.93 -11.05
C LYS A 168 -7.21 8.48 -12.42
N GLU A 169 -6.09 9.19 -12.47
CA GLU A 169 -5.53 9.71 -13.72
C GLU A 169 -5.19 8.61 -14.71
N HIS A 170 -4.88 7.41 -14.21
CA HIS A 170 -4.65 6.20 -15.01
C HIS A 170 -5.88 5.30 -15.15
N GLY A 171 -7.07 5.76 -14.74
CA GLY A 171 -8.33 5.04 -14.91
C GLY A 171 -8.58 3.91 -13.91
N TYR A 172 -7.89 3.92 -12.76
CA TYR A 172 -8.11 2.97 -11.67
C TYR A 172 -9.05 3.56 -10.62
N GLU A 173 -9.91 2.71 -10.05
CA GLU A 173 -10.74 3.10 -8.90
C GLU A 173 -9.88 3.17 -7.62
N THR A 174 -10.33 3.91 -6.62
CA THR A 174 -9.65 4.01 -5.32
C THR A 174 -10.35 3.15 -4.27
N LEU A 175 -9.63 2.79 -3.18
CA LEU A 175 -10.21 2.05 -2.05
C LEU A 175 -11.47 2.72 -1.48
N LYS A 176 -11.50 4.06 -1.43
CA LYS A 176 -12.65 4.81 -0.95
C LYS A 176 -13.87 4.64 -1.84
N GLU A 177 -13.67 4.56 -3.15
CA GLU A 177 -14.75 4.36 -4.12
C GLU A 177 -15.28 2.93 -4.04
N ILE A 178 -14.39 1.95 -3.97
CA ILE A 178 -14.74 0.55 -3.81
C ILE A 178 -15.54 0.36 -2.52
N THR A 179 -15.07 0.89 -1.38
CA THR A 179 -15.81 0.81 -0.11
C THR A 179 -17.14 1.56 -0.18
N SER A 180 -17.24 2.68 -0.91
CA SER A 180 -18.51 3.40 -1.08
C SER A 180 -19.48 2.66 -1.98
N HIS A 181 -19.02 1.98 -3.02
CA HIS A 181 -19.86 1.11 -3.85
C HIS A 181 -20.43 -0.07 -3.05
N TYR A 182 -19.60 -0.67 -2.18
CA TYR A 182 -20.05 -1.71 -1.23
C TYR A 182 -21.08 -1.16 -0.25
N ALA A 183 -20.85 0.00 0.34
CA ALA A 183 -21.82 0.64 1.24
C ALA A 183 -23.14 0.94 0.53
N LYS A 184 -23.10 1.47 -0.70
CA LYS A 184 -24.29 1.74 -1.51
C LYS A 184 -25.00 0.47 -1.96
N SER A 185 -24.29 -0.63 -2.21
CA SER A 185 -24.93 -1.92 -2.51
C SER A 185 -25.59 -2.52 -1.27
N LYS A 186 -25.03 -2.30 -0.06
CA LYS A 186 -25.65 -2.64 1.21
C LYS A 186 -26.93 -1.83 1.48
N GLU A 187 -26.96 -0.52 1.14
CA GLU A 187 -28.18 0.31 1.30
C GLU A 187 -29.34 -0.13 0.41
N LYS A 188 -29.04 -0.80 -0.72
CA LYS A 188 -30.09 -1.34 -1.62
C LYS A 188 -30.65 -2.69 -1.18
N LEU A 189 -30.00 -3.37 -0.28
CA LEU A 189 -30.52 -4.61 0.33
C LEU A 189 -31.44 -4.23 1.49
N THR A 190 -32.68 -4.63 1.42
CA THR A 190 -33.65 -4.36 2.50
C THR A 190 -33.14 -5.00 3.79
N ARG A 191 -33.45 -4.37 4.95
CA ARG A 191 -33.05 -4.87 6.29
C ARG A 191 -33.36 -6.36 6.54
N ALA A 192 -34.33 -6.92 5.81
CA ALA A 192 -34.70 -8.34 5.85
C ALA A 192 -33.67 -9.25 5.14
N GLU A 193 -32.95 -8.73 4.14
CA GLU A 193 -31.91 -9.48 3.39
C GLU A 193 -30.54 -9.43 4.09
N ILE A 194 -30.34 -8.46 4.99
CA ILE A 194 -29.09 -8.30 5.77
C ILE A 194 -28.98 -9.33 6.88
N GLY A 195 -30.09 -10.02 7.24
CA GLY A 195 -30.16 -10.91 8.43
C GLY A 195 -29.45 -12.25 8.30
N ILE A 196 -29.11 -12.74 7.13
CA ILE A 196 -28.74 -14.17 7.02
C ILE A 196 -27.50 -14.49 6.20
N SER A 197 -26.91 -13.64 5.38
CA SER A 197 -25.79 -14.15 4.57
C SER A 197 -24.96 -13.12 3.84
N GLU A 198 -24.44 -12.16 4.48
CA GLU A 198 -23.56 -11.31 3.70
C GLU A 198 -22.16 -11.14 4.28
N SER A 199 -21.66 -12.26 4.71
CA SER A 199 -20.26 -12.56 4.51
C SER A 199 -20.06 -12.95 3.05
N ARG A 200 -19.85 -12.00 2.13
CA ARG A 200 -19.30 -12.34 0.84
C ARG A 200 -17.87 -12.78 1.07
N GLU A 201 -17.60 -14.06 0.86
CA GLU A 201 -16.24 -14.53 0.74
C GLU A 201 -15.62 -13.80 -0.46
N ILE A 202 -14.68 -12.91 -0.17
CA ILE A 202 -13.84 -12.31 -1.19
C ILE A 202 -12.53 -13.08 -1.12
N GLU A 203 -12.14 -13.58 -2.25
CA GLU A 203 -10.80 -14.06 -2.42
C GLU A 203 -9.88 -12.84 -2.45
N ASP A 204 -8.94 -12.74 -1.51
CA ASP A 204 -7.92 -11.70 -1.57
C ASP A 204 -7.05 -11.93 -2.82
N ALA A 205 -6.18 -10.97 -3.11
CA ALA A 205 -5.26 -11.06 -4.25
C ALA A 205 -4.36 -12.31 -4.22
N TYR A 206 -4.39 -13.08 -3.16
CA TYR A 206 -3.57 -14.25 -2.88
C TYR A 206 -4.38 -15.56 -2.89
N GLY A 207 -5.68 -15.49 -3.22
CA GLY A 207 -6.53 -16.66 -3.21
C GLY A 207 -7.04 -17.06 -1.82
N ASN A 208 -6.78 -16.24 -0.78
CA ASN A 208 -7.33 -16.50 0.53
C ASN A 208 -8.77 -16.00 0.58
N LYS A 209 -9.68 -16.86 1.03
CA LYS A 209 -11.06 -16.46 1.26
C LYS A 209 -11.12 -15.50 2.44
N MET A 210 -11.43 -14.25 2.19
CA MET A 210 -11.68 -13.25 3.20
C MET A 210 -13.14 -12.85 3.22
N VAL A 211 -13.68 -12.73 4.42
CA VAL A 211 -14.98 -12.10 4.60
C VAL A 211 -14.78 -10.61 4.67
N GLN A 212 -15.02 -9.89 3.58
CA GLN A 212 -15.03 -8.44 3.60
C GLN A 212 -16.41 -7.94 3.98
N THR A 213 -16.63 -7.79 5.25
CA THR A 213 -17.62 -6.83 5.74
C THR A 213 -16.93 -5.48 5.75
N GLY A 214 -17.42 -4.46 5.05
CA GLY A 214 -16.82 -3.12 4.96
C GLY A 214 -15.93 -2.77 6.16
N THR A 215 -15.39 -1.64 6.39
CA THR A 215 -14.44 -1.29 7.48
C THR A 215 -14.84 -1.70 8.90
N VAL A 216 -15.40 -2.91 9.06
CA VAL A 216 -15.81 -3.47 10.35
C VAL A 216 -14.55 -3.91 11.07
N THR A 217 -14.26 -3.27 12.17
CA THR A 217 -13.14 -3.62 13.05
C THR A 217 -13.34 -5.05 13.61
N ARG A 218 -12.24 -5.68 14.05
CA ARG A 218 -12.33 -6.98 14.72
C ARG A 218 -13.35 -6.97 15.87
N THR A 219 -13.44 -5.85 16.56
CA THR A 219 -14.39 -5.65 17.67
C THR A 219 -15.84 -5.61 17.19
N GLU A 220 -16.12 -4.99 16.07
CA GLU A 220 -17.44 -4.94 15.45
C GLU A 220 -17.87 -6.32 14.96
N ARG A 221 -16.98 -7.08 14.33
CA ARG A 221 -17.24 -8.48 13.94
C ARG A 221 -17.59 -9.37 15.15
N ILE A 222 -16.87 -9.19 16.26
CA ILE A 222 -17.16 -9.93 17.51
C ILE A 222 -18.53 -9.53 18.04
N LYS A 223 -18.90 -8.26 18.02
CA LYS A 223 -20.22 -7.79 18.44
C LYS A 223 -21.33 -8.36 17.55
N GLU A 224 -21.19 -8.25 16.23
CA GLU A 224 -22.16 -8.79 15.28
C GLU A 224 -22.34 -10.30 15.46
N ARG A 225 -21.26 -11.05 15.70
CA ARG A 225 -21.36 -12.49 15.99
C ARG A 225 -22.05 -12.77 17.33
N ILE A 226 -21.74 -12.01 18.36
CA ILE A 226 -22.41 -12.12 19.67
C ILE A 226 -23.91 -11.81 19.52
N GLU A 227 -24.25 -10.73 18.82
CA GLU A 227 -25.64 -10.33 18.58
C GLU A 227 -26.40 -11.39 17.75
N SER A 228 -25.74 -11.97 16.74
CA SER A 228 -26.29 -13.06 15.95
C SER A 228 -26.55 -14.32 16.81
N LEU A 229 -25.60 -14.68 17.67
CA LEU A 229 -25.77 -15.83 18.58
C LEU A 229 -26.87 -15.61 19.61
N LEU A 230 -26.98 -14.38 20.13
CA LEU A 230 -28.05 -14.04 21.10
C LEU A 230 -29.45 -13.98 20.46
N ALA A 231 -29.50 -13.72 19.13
CA ALA A 231 -30.74 -13.73 18.37
C ALA A 231 -31.17 -15.13 17.91
N ASP A 232 -30.31 -16.14 18.05
CA ASP A 232 -30.63 -17.53 17.71
C ASP A 232 -31.60 -18.16 18.71
N PRO A 233 -32.76 -18.66 18.26
CA PRO A 233 -33.76 -19.26 19.15
C PRO A 233 -33.27 -20.48 19.96
N GLU A 234 -32.20 -21.13 19.50
CA GLU A 234 -31.61 -22.27 20.19
C GLU A 234 -30.64 -21.86 21.30
N VAL A 235 -30.28 -20.57 21.37
CA VAL A 235 -29.43 -20.02 22.42
C VAL A 235 -30.29 -19.46 23.53
N HIS A 236 -30.66 -20.31 24.50
CA HIS A 236 -31.51 -19.97 25.64
C HIS A 236 -30.78 -20.04 26.99
N SER A 237 -29.50 -20.37 27.00
CA SER A 237 -28.64 -20.45 28.17
C SER A 237 -27.19 -20.05 27.85
N TRP A 238 -26.39 -19.80 28.90
CA TRP A 238 -24.97 -19.54 28.74
C TRP A 238 -24.20 -20.75 28.15
N ASP A 239 -24.61 -21.96 28.49
CA ASP A 239 -23.99 -23.18 27.98
C ASP A 239 -24.29 -23.38 26.50
N SER A 240 -25.54 -23.18 26.06
CA SER A 240 -25.87 -23.20 24.60
C SER A 240 -25.20 -22.11 23.81
N PHE A 241 -25.00 -20.93 24.40
CA PHE A 241 -24.21 -19.85 23.79
C PHE A 241 -22.74 -20.25 23.61
N GLN A 242 -22.11 -20.82 24.67
CA GLN A 242 -20.72 -21.25 24.61
C GLN A 242 -20.48 -22.37 23.59
N GLU A 243 -21.43 -23.27 23.43
CA GLU A 243 -21.37 -24.37 22.50
C GLU A 243 -21.38 -23.83 21.03
N LYS A 244 -22.33 -22.96 20.71
CA LYS A 244 -22.44 -22.33 19.39
C LYS A 244 -21.35 -21.29 19.09
N ALA A 245 -20.70 -20.77 20.08
CA ALA A 245 -19.57 -19.83 19.90
C ALA A 245 -18.23 -20.53 19.57
N LYS A 246 -18.16 -21.86 19.66
CA LYS A 246 -16.98 -22.66 19.33
C LYS A 246 -16.87 -22.98 17.83
N ASP A 247 -17.98 -22.93 17.12
CA ASP A 247 -18.08 -23.10 15.65
C ASP A 247 -17.91 -21.73 14.95
#